data_b3921ae6013e232a3149a2a9ed039c88
#
_entry.id   b3921ae6013e232a3149a2a9ed039c88
#
_cell.length_a   1.000
_cell.length_b   1.000
_cell.length_c   1.000
_cell.angle_alpha   90.00
_cell.angle_beta   90.00
_cell.angle_gamma   90.00
#
_symmetry.space_group_name_H-M   'P 1'
#
loop_
_entity.id
_entity.type
_entity.pdbx_description
1 polymer ?
#
loop_
_entity_poly.entity_id
_entity_poly.type
_entity_poly.pdbx_seq_one_letter_code
_entity_poly.pdbx_strand_id
1 'polypeptide(L)'
;MKTVLISTGGSGGHVIPALNIYDHLKTKHDVRLYTDIRGAKFIPKEVDKTIFEVKKIPEKKYFFLLKVLFLTFAFIKAIIHFSQNKFDIVVSTGGYMSLPIVLAAKLFKKKIFLFEPNSIIGRSNKFLLKFTNKIFCYDKNIIGIDKNYKDKIIELSPILQKCMYIKKNLNYTDNKKIKILVVGGSQASLFFSQNLKNEIIKLSSKINLELTQQLSSGYNINNYKKDYEKNNIKNNLFFFEENFLCKNSNFDIAITRSGASSLAELCHLNIPFIAVPFPSATDNHQLFNAKRYADLKCCWILEEKNFNSGDIYKKIIEIMNNKNEYIEKKNNLKKLSENISWENLNKKIISYLDEN
;
A
#
# COMPACT_ATOMS: atom_id res chain seq x y z
N MET A 1 -19.57 -3.05 -23.11
CA MET A 1 -18.51 -2.37 -22.33
C MET A 1 -19.22 -1.50 -21.29
N LYS A 2 -18.90 -1.61 -19.99
CA LYS A 2 -19.48 -0.79 -18.92
C LYS A 2 -18.61 0.42 -18.66
N THR A 3 -19.18 1.52 -18.16
CA THR A 3 -18.42 2.66 -17.66
C THR A 3 -18.22 2.53 -16.15
N VAL A 4 -16.95 2.43 -15.73
CA VAL A 4 -16.55 2.24 -14.33
C VAL A 4 -15.92 3.53 -13.80
N LEU A 5 -16.47 4.07 -12.71
CA LEU A 5 -15.88 5.17 -11.98
C LEU A 5 -15.03 4.61 -10.82
N ILE A 6 -13.75 4.91 -10.80
CA ILE A 6 -12.89 4.66 -9.65
C ILE A 6 -12.76 5.92 -8.82
N SER A 7 -13.18 5.86 -7.56
CA SER A 7 -13.09 6.95 -6.60
C SER A 7 -11.97 6.70 -5.59
N THR A 8 -10.97 7.59 -5.59
CA THR A 8 -9.80 7.50 -4.72
C THR A 8 -9.32 8.90 -4.32
N GLY A 9 -8.48 9.00 -3.30
CA GLY A 9 -7.89 10.30 -2.94
C GLY A 9 -7.12 10.28 -1.62
N GLY A 10 -6.50 11.42 -1.32
CA GLY A 10 -5.74 11.63 -0.10
C GLY A 10 -4.27 11.19 -0.22
N SER A 11 -3.94 10.00 0.24
CA SER A 11 -2.56 9.50 0.27
C SER A 11 -2.30 8.42 -0.79
N GLY A 12 -1.03 8.15 -1.07
CA GLY A 12 -0.63 7.03 -1.93
C GLY A 12 -1.18 5.67 -1.50
N GLY A 13 -1.50 5.50 -0.21
CA GLY A 13 -2.11 4.27 0.31
C GLY A 13 -3.49 3.94 -0.27
N HIS A 14 -4.23 4.94 -0.77
CA HIS A 14 -5.49 4.75 -1.49
C HIS A 14 -5.31 4.84 -3.01
N VAL A 15 -4.45 5.75 -3.46
CA VAL A 15 -4.28 6.04 -4.89
C VAL A 15 -3.54 4.94 -5.64
N ILE A 16 -2.45 4.41 -5.07
CA ILE A 16 -1.68 3.33 -5.73
C ILE A 16 -2.55 2.07 -5.94
N PRO A 17 -3.30 1.56 -4.94
CA PRO A 17 -4.27 0.50 -5.17
C PRO A 17 -5.32 0.83 -6.23
N ALA A 18 -5.80 2.07 -6.29
CA ALA A 18 -6.76 2.50 -7.30
C ALA A 18 -6.17 2.44 -8.72
N LEU A 19 -4.92 2.85 -8.89
CA LEU A 19 -4.20 2.74 -10.17
C LEU A 19 -4.01 1.28 -10.58
N ASN A 20 -3.68 0.40 -9.64
CA ASN A 20 -3.57 -1.02 -9.92
C ASN A 20 -4.92 -1.61 -10.37
N ILE A 21 -6.03 -1.24 -9.72
CA ILE A 21 -7.38 -1.63 -10.14
C ILE A 21 -7.73 -1.03 -11.52
N TYR A 22 -7.38 0.25 -11.75
CA TYR A 22 -7.56 0.91 -13.03
C TYR A 22 -6.91 0.11 -14.17
N ASP A 23 -5.67 -0.34 -13.98
CA ASP A 23 -4.94 -1.14 -14.98
C ASP A 23 -5.63 -2.48 -15.29
N HIS A 24 -6.24 -3.13 -14.30
CA HIS A 24 -7.04 -4.32 -14.54
C HIS A 24 -8.32 -4.02 -15.31
N LEU A 25 -9.06 -2.98 -14.91
CA LEU A 25 -10.39 -2.71 -15.44
C LEU A 25 -10.37 -2.12 -16.85
N LYS A 26 -9.37 -1.30 -17.20
CA LYS A 26 -9.25 -0.70 -18.55
C LYS A 26 -9.04 -1.75 -19.66
N THR A 27 -8.77 -3.02 -19.31
CA THR A 27 -8.67 -4.11 -20.29
C THR A 27 -10.02 -4.46 -20.92
N LYS A 28 -11.16 -4.12 -20.26
CA LYS A 28 -12.51 -4.51 -20.69
C LYS A 28 -13.56 -3.40 -20.59
N HIS A 29 -13.30 -2.37 -19.81
CA HIS A 29 -14.26 -1.32 -19.46
C HIS A 29 -13.75 0.08 -19.81
N ASP A 30 -14.65 1.04 -19.99
CA ASP A 30 -14.33 2.47 -19.96
C ASP A 30 -14.13 2.89 -18.50
N VAL A 31 -12.90 3.24 -18.10
CA VAL A 31 -12.56 3.52 -16.71
C VAL A 31 -12.23 4.98 -16.52
N ARG A 32 -12.94 5.65 -15.62
CA ARG A 32 -12.73 7.04 -15.25
C ARG A 32 -12.24 7.15 -13.81
N LEU A 33 -11.13 7.84 -13.62
CA LEU A 33 -10.46 7.98 -12.33
C LEU A 33 -10.78 9.33 -11.68
N TYR A 34 -11.38 9.32 -10.50
CA TYR A 34 -11.74 10.52 -9.74
C TYR A 34 -10.90 10.61 -8.48
N THR A 35 -10.30 11.79 -8.25
CA THR A 35 -9.39 12.01 -7.13
C THR A 35 -9.45 13.45 -6.62
N ASP A 36 -8.90 13.70 -5.43
CA ASP A 36 -8.66 15.05 -4.91
C ASP A 36 -7.27 15.56 -5.35
N ILE A 37 -6.97 16.85 -5.11
CA ILE A 37 -5.67 17.48 -5.46
C ILE A 37 -4.50 16.74 -4.78
N ARG A 38 -4.70 16.20 -3.59
CA ARG A 38 -3.63 15.46 -2.88
C ARG A 38 -3.35 14.13 -3.53
N GLY A 39 -4.41 13.39 -3.91
CA GLY A 39 -4.29 12.12 -4.61
C GLY A 39 -3.72 12.27 -6.01
N ALA A 40 -4.04 13.36 -6.69
CA ALA A 40 -3.54 13.65 -8.05
C ALA A 40 -2.01 13.67 -8.16
N LYS A 41 -1.31 13.96 -7.07
CA LYS A 41 0.16 13.95 -6.99
C LYS A 41 0.79 12.56 -7.17
N PHE A 42 0.01 11.51 -6.91
CA PHE A 42 0.44 10.11 -7.03
C PHE A 42 -0.02 9.45 -8.34
N ILE A 43 -0.73 10.20 -9.20
CA ILE A 43 -1.25 9.67 -10.46
C ILE A 43 -0.36 10.16 -11.60
N PRO A 44 0.20 9.25 -12.42
CA PRO A 44 1.01 9.60 -13.57
C PRO A 44 0.29 10.61 -14.49
N LYS A 45 1.07 11.43 -15.19
CA LYS A 45 0.50 12.48 -16.06
C LYS A 45 -0.29 11.90 -17.24
N GLU A 46 0.08 10.72 -17.68
CA GLU A 46 -0.52 9.98 -18.81
C GLU A 46 -1.88 9.37 -18.46
N VAL A 47 -2.20 9.24 -17.16
CA VAL A 47 -3.50 8.72 -16.71
C VAL A 47 -4.48 9.86 -16.59
N ASP A 48 -5.52 9.81 -17.40
CA ASP A 48 -6.61 10.80 -17.34
C ASP A 48 -7.36 10.70 -16.00
N LYS A 49 -7.60 11.87 -15.39
CA LYS A 49 -8.21 11.98 -14.07
C LYS A 49 -9.07 13.20 -13.94
N THR A 50 -10.18 13.03 -13.25
CA THR A 50 -11.07 14.14 -12.88
C THR A 50 -10.79 14.56 -11.43
N ILE A 51 -10.52 15.84 -11.22
CA ILE A 51 -10.37 16.41 -9.88
C ILE A 51 -11.73 16.69 -9.28
N PHE A 52 -12.05 15.93 -8.23
CA PHE A 52 -13.28 16.09 -7.46
C PHE A 52 -12.92 16.49 -6.02
N GLU A 53 -12.98 17.80 -5.76
CA GLU A 53 -12.58 18.33 -4.46
C GLU A 53 -13.63 18.11 -3.38
N VAL A 54 -13.19 17.49 -2.28
CA VAL A 54 -13.91 17.43 -1.02
C VAL A 54 -13.02 18.03 0.08
N LYS A 55 -13.39 19.21 0.57
CA LYS A 55 -12.60 19.90 1.59
C LYS A 55 -12.47 19.06 2.86
N LYS A 56 -11.24 18.71 3.22
CA LYS A 56 -10.95 18.05 4.48
C LYS A 56 -10.91 19.09 5.59
N ILE A 57 -11.78 18.93 6.59
CA ILE A 57 -11.87 19.82 7.74
C ILE A 57 -11.25 19.12 8.96
N PRO A 58 -10.55 19.85 9.85
CA PRO A 58 -9.97 19.31 11.07
C PRO A 58 -10.98 18.52 11.91
N GLU A 59 -10.52 17.45 12.59
CA GLU A 59 -11.39 16.53 13.37
C GLU A 59 -11.87 17.11 14.72
N LYS A 60 -11.72 18.41 14.95
CA LYS A 60 -12.17 19.06 16.18
C LYS A 60 -13.71 19.17 16.23
N LYS A 61 -14.31 18.95 17.41
CA LYS A 61 -15.78 18.86 17.58
C LYS A 61 -16.54 20.11 17.11
N TYR A 62 -15.99 21.31 17.30
CA TYR A 62 -16.64 22.56 16.89
C TYR A 62 -16.73 22.75 15.36
N PHE A 63 -15.99 21.98 14.57
CA PHE A 63 -16.13 21.98 13.11
C PHE A 63 -17.16 20.98 12.57
N PHE A 64 -17.92 20.31 13.44
CA PHE A 64 -18.85 19.25 13.02
C PHE A 64 -19.90 19.77 12.02
N LEU A 65 -20.57 20.88 12.33
CA LEU A 65 -21.57 21.49 11.43
C LEU A 65 -20.95 21.87 10.08
N LEU A 66 -19.75 22.44 10.10
CA LEU A 66 -19.03 22.81 8.90
C LEU A 66 -18.67 21.59 8.04
N LYS A 67 -18.30 20.47 8.69
CA LYS A 67 -18.05 19.19 7.98
C LYS A 67 -19.31 18.68 7.29
N VAL A 68 -20.43 18.69 7.99
CA VAL A 68 -21.73 18.27 7.43
C VAL A 68 -22.07 19.15 6.23
N LEU A 69 -21.95 20.48 6.35
CA LEU A 69 -22.23 21.42 5.26
C LEU A 69 -21.38 21.15 4.02
N PHE A 70 -20.06 20.99 4.19
CA PHE A 70 -19.16 20.72 3.05
C PHE A 70 -19.40 19.33 2.44
N LEU A 71 -19.71 18.32 3.25
CA LEU A 71 -20.08 16.99 2.73
C LEU A 71 -21.40 17.04 1.97
N THR A 72 -22.39 17.79 2.46
CA THR A 72 -23.67 17.98 1.75
C THR A 72 -23.45 18.67 0.41
N PHE A 73 -22.62 19.74 0.39
CA PHE A 73 -22.29 20.43 -0.86
C PHE A 73 -21.55 19.52 -1.86
N ALA A 74 -20.58 18.73 -1.37
CA ALA A 74 -19.88 17.76 -2.19
C ALA A 74 -20.82 16.64 -2.70
N PHE A 75 -21.80 16.23 -1.88
CA PHE A 75 -22.82 15.25 -2.28
C PHE A 75 -23.74 15.81 -3.37
N ILE A 76 -24.22 17.05 -3.25
CA ILE A 76 -25.02 17.72 -4.31
C ILE A 76 -24.21 17.79 -5.60
N LYS A 77 -22.93 18.19 -5.52
CA LYS A 77 -22.01 18.20 -6.68
C LYS A 77 -21.89 16.81 -7.32
N ALA A 78 -21.79 15.77 -6.50
CA ALA A 78 -21.75 14.39 -6.99
C ALA A 78 -23.05 13.98 -7.68
N ILE A 79 -24.22 14.36 -7.15
CA ILE A 79 -25.54 14.11 -7.78
C ILE A 79 -25.60 14.76 -9.17
N ILE A 80 -25.24 16.05 -9.27
CA ILE A 80 -25.22 16.78 -10.56
C ILE A 80 -24.31 16.05 -11.54
N HIS A 81 -23.13 15.62 -11.07
CA HIS A 81 -22.16 14.96 -11.92
C HIS A 81 -22.67 13.58 -12.42
N PHE A 82 -23.33 12.80 -11.55
CA PHE A 82 -23.97 11.53 -11.94
C PHE A 82 -25.17 11.69 -12.87
N SER A 83 -25.89 12.82 -12.81
CA SER A 83 -26.98 13.11 -13.75
C SER A 83 -26.48 13.45 -15.16
N GLN A 84 -25.30 14.04 -15.26
CA GLN A 84 -24.66 14.45 -16.52
C GLN A 84 -23.81 13.36 -17.17
N ASN A 85 -23.35 12.38 -16.39
CA ASN A 85 -22.45 11.31 -16.83
C ASN A 85 -23.03 9.95 -16.52
N LYS A 86 -23.02 9.05 -17.49
CA LYS A 86 -23.47 7.68 -17.30
C LYS A 86 -22.33 6.84 -16.72
N PHE A 87 -22.54 6.33 -15.50
CA PHE A 87 -21.69 5.33 -14.88
C PHE A 87 -22.54 4.09 -14.56
N ASP A 88 -21.96 2.90 -14.77
CA ASP A 88 -22.64 1.62 -14.44
C ASP A 88 -22.17 1.11 -13.08
N ILE A 89 -20.89 1.28 -12.80
CA ILE A 89 -20.22 0.74 -11.62
C ILE A 89 -19.38 1.82 -10.96
N VAL A 90 -19.34 1.81 -9.63
CA VAL A 90 -18.42 2.62 -8.83
C VAL A 90 -17.52 1.69 -8.00
N VAL A 91 -16.22 1.87 -8.12
CA VAL A 91 -15.20 1.21 -7.29
C VAL A 91 -14.55 2.27 -6.41
N SER A 92 -14.54 2.07 -5.09
CA SER A 92 -13.94 3.02 -4.15
C SER A 92 -12.82 2.36 -3.35
N THR A 93 -11.65 2.99 -3.33
CA THR A 93 -10.51 2.56 -2.49
C THR A 93 -10.51 3.24 -1.11
N GLY A 94 -11.60 3.92 -0.77
CA GLY A 94 -11.74 4.62 0.51
C GLY A 94 -11.22 6.07 0.48
N GLY A 95 -10.99 6.62 1.67
CA GLY A 95 -10.67 8.02 1.85
C GLY A 95 -11.91 8.90 1.99
N TYR A 96 -11.71 10.15 2.41
CA TYR A 96 -12.79 11.09 2.70
C TYR A 96 -13.60 11.48 1.46
N MET A 97 -12.95 11.54 0.31
CA MET A 97 -13.55 11.88 -0.97
C MET A 97 -14.56 10.83 -1.46
N SER A 98 -14.41 9.57 -1.07
CA SER A 98 -15.33 8.51 -1.53
C SER A 98 -16.75 8.64 -0.96
N LEU A 99 -16.93 9.29 0.19
CA LEU A 99 -18.25 9.39 0.83
C LEU A 99 -19.33 9.99 -0.07
N PRO A 100 -19.19 11.23 -0.60
CA PRO A 100 -20.22 11.83 -1.44
C PRO A 100 -20.44 11.05 -2.76
N ILE A 101 -19.37 10.52 -3.35
CA ILE A 101 -19.46 9.79 -4.62
C ILE A 101 -20.21 8.47 -4.45
N VAL A 102 -19.88 7.69 -3.42
CA VAL A 102 -20.55 6.39 -3.17
C VAL A 102 -22.01 6.59 -2.76
N LEU A 103 -22.32 7.63 -1.98
CA LEU A 103 -23.71 7.95 -1.63
C LEU A 103 -24.52 8.39 -2.86
N ALA A 104 -23.95 9.20 -3.76
CA ALA A 104 -24.59 9.54 -5.02
C ALA A 104 -24.78 8.30 -5.90
N ALA A 105 -23.78 7.43 -6.02
CA ALA A 105 -23.91 6.18 -6.75
C ALA A 105 -25.06 5.32 -6.23
N LYS A 106 -25.24 5.25 -4.90
CA LYS A 106 -26.37 4.54 -4.29
C LYS A 106 -27.72 5.16 -4.67
N LEU A 107 -27.83 6.49 -4.67
CA LEU A 107 -29.04 7.20 -5.08
C LEU A 107 -29.41 6.87 -6.55
N PHE A 108 -28.41 6.82 -7.43
CA PHE A 108 -28.58 6.44 -8.83
C PHE A 108 -28.62 4.91 -9.07
N LYS A 109 -28.78 4.10 -8.01
CA LYS A 109 -28.89 2.64 -8.05
C LYS A 109 -27.74 1.96 -8.81
N LYS A 110 -26.51 2.53 -8.72
CA LYS A 110 -25.35 1.96 -9.37
C LYS A 110 -24.75 0.81 -8.54
N LYS A 111 -24.05 -0.12 -9.20
CA LYS A 111 -23.27 -1.16 -8.51
C LYS A 111 -22.06 -0.52 -7.82
N ILE A 112 -21.86 -0.86 -6.56
CA ILE A 112 -20.84 -0.26 -5.72
C ILE A 112 -19.95 -1.34 -5.14
N PHE A 113 -18.66 -1.24 -5.42
CA PHE A 113 -17.61 -2.08 -4.87
C PHE A 113 -16.66 -1.23 -4.03
N LEU A 114 -16.31 -1.71 -2.85
CA LEU A 114 -15.23 -1.14 -2.06
C LEU A 114 -13.96 -1.97 -2.25
N PHE A 115 -12.83 -1.35 -2.02
CA PHE A 115 -11.55 -2.01 -1.90
C PHE A 115 -10.86 -1.60 -0.61
N GLU A 116 -10.46 -2.61 0.18
CA GLU A 116 -9.74 -2.42 1.44
C GLU A 116 -8.52 -3.33 1.47
N PRO A 117 -7.33 -2.78 1.21
CA PRO A 117 -6.10 -3.56 1.24
C PRO A 117 -5.56 -3.83 2.66
N ASN A 118 -6.02 -3.08 3.66
CA ASN A 118 -5.53 -3.22 5.03
C ASN A 118 -6.21 -4.38 5.76
N SER A 119 -5.54 -4.92 6.78
CA SER A 119 -6.06 -5.97 7.65
C SER A 119 -7.16 -5.49 8.62
N ILE A 120 -7.39 -4.19 8.71
CA ILE A 120 -8.51 -3.57 9.43
C ILE A 120 -9.25 -2.62 8.49
N ILE A 121 -10.58 -2.64 8.54
CA ILE A 121 -11.38 -1.79 7.66
C ILE A 121 -11.23 -0.31 8.02
N GLY A 122 -10.92 0.54 7.03
CA GLY A 122 -10.86 1.98 7.20
C GLY A 122 -12.23 2.61 7.49
N ARG A 123 -12.26 3.73 8.24
CA ARG A 123 -13.48 4.38 8.72
C ARG A 123 -14.48 4.71 7.61
N SER A 124 -14.01 5.21 6.47
CA SER A 124 -14.87 5.51 5.32
C SER A 124 -15.50 4.25 4.74
N ASN A 125 -14.71 3.19 4.52
CA ASN A 125 -15.19 1.93 4.00
C ASN A 125 -16.17 1.25 4.97
N LYS A 126 -15.89 1.30 6.29
CA LYS A 126 -16.81 0.79 7.33
C LYS A 126 -18.18 1.46 7.27
N PHE A 127 -18.22 2.78 7.13
CA PHE A 127 -19.48 3.53 7.00
C PHE A 127 -20.21 3.19 5.70
N LEU A 128 -19.48 3.07 4.58
CA LEU A 128 -20.03 2.85 3.26
C LEU A 128 -20.46 1.40 3.01
N LEU A 129 -19.98 0.45 3.81
CA LEU A 129 -20.21 -0.98 3.61
C LEU A 129 -21.69 -1.37 3.53
N LYS A 130 -22.56 -0.67 4.29
CA LYS A 130 -24.00 -0.89 4.26
C LYS A 130 -24.64 -0.56 2.90
N PHE A 131 -24.05 0.31 2.12
CA PHE A 131 -24.55 0.78 0.82
C PHE A 131 -23.96 0.02 -0.38
N THR A 132 -22.99 -0.86 -0.15
CA THR A 132 -22.21 -1.51 -1.21
C THR A 132 -22.70 -2.92 -1.53
N ASN A 133 -22.43 -3.35 -2.74
CA ASN A 133 -22.68 -4.71 -3.18
C ASN A 133 -21.65 -5.68 -2.58
N LYS A 134 -20.36 -5.40 -2.81
CA LYS A 134 -19.25 -6.22 -2.32
C LYS A 134 -18.06 -5.35 -1.89
N ILE A 135 -17.15 -5.93 -1.11
CA ILE A 135 -15.89 -5.35 -0.72
C ILE A 135 -14.76 -6.32 -1.03
N PHE A 136 -13.79 -5.87 -1.81
CA PHE A 136 -12.55 -6.61 -2.09
C PHE A 136 -11.55 -6.39 -0.96
N CYS A 137 -11.01 -7.46 -0.41
CA CYS A 137 -10.02 -7.45 0.66
C CYS A 137 -8.91 -8.45 0.37
N TYR A 138 -7.75 -8.28 0.99
CA TYR A 138 -6.66 -9.26 0.90
C TYR A 138 -6.80 -10.40 1.92
N ASP A 139 -7.78 -10.31 2.82
CA ASP A 139 -8.06 -11.31 3.84
C ASP A 139 -9.56 -11.34 4.13
N LYS A 140 -10.16 -12.54 4.18
CA LYS A 140 -11.59 -12.69 4.60
C LYS A 140 -11.80 -12.35 6.09
N ASN A 141 -10.75 -12.44 6.90
CA ASN A 141 -10.80 -12.16 8.34
C ASN A 141 -10.46 -10.71 8.68
N ILE A 142 -10.74 -9.79 7.74
CA ILE A 142 -10.53 -8.36 7.95
C ILE A 142 -11.21 -7.88 9.25
N ILE A 143 -10.44 -7.15 10.07
CA ILE A 143 -10.89 -6.67 11.38
C ILE A 143 -11.86 -5.50 11.20
N GLY A 144 -12.92 -5.47 12.02
CA GLY A 144 -13.86 -4.35 12.11
C GLY A 144 -15.04 -4.43 11.15
N ILE A 145 -15.22 -5.51 10.39
CA ILE A 145 -16.42 -5.81 9.62
C ILE A 145 -17.40 -6.61 10.48
N ASP A 146 -18.62 -6.12 10.60
CA ASP A 146 -19.68 -6.81 11.35
C ASP A 146 -20.10 -8.13 10.67
N LYS A 147 -20.54 -9.10 11.46
CA LYS A 147 -20.95 -10.43 10.97
C LYS A 147 -21.98 -10.37 9.84
N ASN A 148 -22.90 -9.39 9.88
CA ASN A 148 -23.96 -9.17 8.89
C ASN A 148 -23.47 -8.74 7.49
N TYR A 149 -22.17 -8.41 7.35
CA TYR A 149 -21.57 -8.01 6.07
C TYR A 149 -20.50 -8.97 5.59
N LYS A 150 -20.30 -10.12 6.25
CA LYS A 150 -19.28 -11.09 5.85
C LYS A 150 -19.53 -11.69 4.46
N ASP A 151 -20.79 -11.81 4.06
CA ASP A 151 -21.19 -12.25 2.72
C ASP A 151 -20.79 -11.28 1.60
N LYS A 152 -20.51 -10.02 1.95
CA LYS A 152 -20.01 -9.01 1.01
C LYS A 152 -18.51 -9.10 0.75
N ILE A 153 -17.75 -9.82 1.58
CA ILE A 153 -16.30 -9.90 1.46
C ILE A 153 -15.92 -10.82 0.31
N ILE A 154 -15.12 -10.29 -0.60
CA ILE A 154 -14.43 -11.05 -1.64
C ILE A 154 -12.93 -10.97 -1.35
N GLU A 155 -12.36 -12.12 -1.01
CA GLU A 155 -10.92 -12.22 -0.85
C GLU A 155 -10.24 -12.23 -2.23
N LEU A 156 -9.28 -11.31 -2.40
CA LEU A 156 -8.43 -11.23 -3.57
C LEU A 156 -6.97 -11.42 -3.17
N SER A 157 -6.18 -12.01 -4.05
CA SER A 157 -4.74 -11.87 -3.97
C SER A 157 -4.35 -10.39 -4.08
N PRO A 158 -3.19 -9.98 -3.51
CA PRO A 158 -2.76 -8.60 -3.60
C PRO A 158 -2.75 -8.07 -5.03
N ILE A 159 -3.38 -6.90 -5.24
CA ILE A 159 -3.42 -6.21 -6.52
C ILE A 159 -2.17 -5.35 -6.62
N LEU A 160 -1.23 -5.77 -7.44
CA LEU A 160 0.07 -5.12 -7.64
C LEU A 160 0.14 -4.44 -9.01
N GLN A 161 1.17 -3.65 -9.21
CA GLN A 161 1.47 -3.08 -10.52
C GLN A 161 1.78 -4.18 -11.54
N LYS A 162 1.36 -3.99 -12.79
CA LYS A 162 1.51 -5.00 -13.85
C LYS A 162 2.96 -5.48 -14.03
N CYS A 163 3.94 -4.58 -13.87
CA CYS A 163 5.35 -4.91 -13.97
C CYS A 163 5.85 -5.91 -12.92
N MET A 164 5.18 -6.00 -11.77
CA MET A 164 5.55 -6.94 -10.69
C MET A 164 5.30 -8.40 -11.09
N TYR A 165 4.34 -8.65 -11.98
CA TYR A 165 4.00 -10.02 -12.42
C TYR A 165 4.93 -10.55 -13.53
N ILE A 166 5.80 -9.72 -14.08
CA ILE A 166 6.79 -10.15 -15.06
C ILE A 166 7.90 -10.88 -14.32
N LYS A 167 7.96 -12.20 -14.49
CA LYS A 167 9.01 -13.03 -13.91
C LYS A 167 10.37 -12.54 -14.39
N LYS A 168 11.16 -11.96 -13.49
CA LYS A 168 12.58 -11.72 -13.74
C LYS A 168 13.33 -13.00 -13.38
N ASN A 169 14.15 -13.49 -14.29
CA ASN A 169 15.15 -14.50 -13.96
C ASN A 169 16.13 -13.84 -12.98
N LEU A 170 15.89 -14.05 -11.69
CA LEU A 170 16.82 -13.64 -10.65
C LEU A 170 18.02 -14.58 -10.74
N ASN A 171 19.06 -14.15 -11.44
CA ASN A 171 20.35 -14.81 -11.35
C ASN A 171 20.84 -14.62 -9.90
N TYR A 172 20.74 -15.65 -9.10
CA TYR A 172 21.42 -15.74 -7.82
C TYR A 172 22.91 -15.68 -8.11
N THR A 173 23.47 -14.49 -8.04
CA THR A 173 24.93 -14.36 -7.94
C THR A 173 25.29 -14.74 -6.50
N ASP A 174 26.17 -15.68 -6.37
CA ASP A 174 26.77 -16.11 -5.09
C ASP A 174 27.65 -14.97 -4.54
N ASN A 175 27.02 -13.86 -4.23
CA ASN A 175 27.68 -12.67 -3.72
C ASN A 175 27.76 -12.79 -2.21
N LYS A 176 28.95 -12.82 -1.68
CA LYS A 176 29.28 -12.72 -0.24
C LYS A 176 28.73 -11.44 0.44
N LYS A 177 27.87 -10.66 -0.23
CA LYS A 177 27.29 -9.39 0.25
C LYS A 177 25.80 -9.53 0.48
N ILE A 178 25.33 -9.08 1.63
CA ILE A 178 23.90 -9.03 1.96
C ILE A 178 23.31 -7.74 1.42
N LYS A 179 22.26 -7.85 0.60
CA LYS A 179 21.57 -6.70 0.00
C LYS A 179 20.38 -6.30 0.86
N ILE A 180 20.50 -5.14 1.47
CA ILE A 180 19.47 -4.58 2.37
C ILE A 180 18.70 -3.48 1.66
N LEU A 181 17.37 -3.58 1.68
CA LEU A 181 16.46 -2.55 1.24
C LEU A 181 15.85 -1.81 2.42
N VAL A 182 15.83 -0.48 2.39
CA VAL A 182 15.11 0.35 3.38
C VAL A 182 14.10 1.24 2.66
N VAL A 183 12.81 1.02 2.90
CA VAL A 183 11.72 1.77 2.27
C VAL A 183 10.66 2.21 3.25
N GLY A 184 10.25 3.47 3.17
CA GLY A 184 9.22 4.09 4.02
C GLY A 184 7.83 4.17 3.36
N GLY A 185 7.67 3.62 2.14
CA GLY A 185 6.46 3.75 1.34
C GLY A 185 6.39 5.08 0.57
N SER A 186 5.20 5.45 0.09
CA SER A 186 5.00 6.61 -0.82
C SER A 186 5.42 7.97 -0.25
N GLN A 187 5.50 8.11 1.07
CA GLN A 187 5.88 9.36 1.75
C GLN A 187 7.29 9.29 2.37
N ALA A 188 8.02 8.22 2.13
CA ALA A 188 9.26 7.90 2.81
C ALA A 188 9.07 7.79 4.35
N SER A 189 10.14 7.62 5.11
CA SER A 189 10.07 7.57 6.57
C SER A 189 11.13 8.48 7.19
N LEU A 190 10.66 9.54 7.85
CA LEU A 190 11.53 10.43 8.62
C LEU A 190 12.31 9.64 9.69
N PHE A 191 11.63 8.72 10.36
CA PHE A 191 12.24 7.84 11.36
C PHE A 191 13.41 7.03 10.79
N PHE A 192 13.26 6.43 9.60
CA PHE A 192 14.35 5.69 8.98
C PHE A 192 15.52 6.59 8.60
N SER A 193 15.22 7.77 8.07
CA SER A 193 16.26 8.76 7.76
C SER A 193 16.99 9.26 9.01
N GLN A 194 16.34 9.36 10.16
CA GLN A 194 16.97 9.82 11.39
C GLN A 194 17.79 8.75 12.11
N ASN A 195 17.28 7.51 12.14
CA ASN A 195 17.78 6.51 13.09
C ASN A 195 18.63 5.40 12.46
N LEU A 196 18.45 5.10 11.16
CA LEU A 196 19.10 3.90 10.61
C LEU A 196 20.54 4.08 10.16
N LYS A 197 21.00 5.31 9.87
CA LYS A 197 22.36 5.54 9.35
C LYS A 197 23.45 4.91 10.22
N ASN A 198 23.46 5.24 11.49
CA ASN A 198 24.49 4.75 12.42
C ASN A 198 24.38 3.23 12.66
N GLU A 199 23.15 2.69 12.64
CA GLU A 199 22.93 1.25 12.78
C GLU A 199 23.46 0.45 11.59
N ILE A 200 23.25 0.96 10.37
CA ILE A 200 23.77 0.36 9.14
C ILE A 200 25.31 0.45 9.10
N ILE A 201 25.89 1.59 9.51
CA ILE A 201 27.34 1.74 9.62
C ILE A 201 27.91 0.72 10.63
N LYS A 202 27.29 0.60 11.81
CA LYS A 202 27.68 -0.40 12.80
C LYS A 202 27.56 -1.82 12.25
N LEU A 203 26.50 -2.10 11.48
CA LEU A 203 26.28 -3.41 10.88
C LEU A 203 27.38 -3.76 9.86
N SER A 204 27.84 -2.78 9.06
CA SER A 204 28.89 -3.00 8.05
C SER A 204 30.24 -3.43 8.64
N SER A 205 30.50 -3.15 9.92
CA SER A 205 31.70 -3.65 10.62
C SER A 205 31.64 -5.15 10.94
N LYS A 206 30.47 -5.78 10.83
CA LYS A 206 30.25 -7.21 11.14
C LYS A 206 29.91 -8.05 9.91
N ILE A 207 29.23 -7.46 8.94
CA ILE A 207 28.80 -8.15 7.73
C ILE A 207 29.11 -7.32 6.48
N ASN A 208 29.46 -8.00 5.39
CA ASN A 208 29.60 -7.34 4.10
C ASN A 208 28.20 -7.08 3.51
N LEU A 209 27.83 -5.81 3.33
CA LEU A 209 26.48 -5.44 2.89
C LEU A 209 26.49 -4.44 1.72
N GLU A 210 25.39 -4.45 0.98
CA GLU A 210 25.01 -3.43 -0.01
C GLU A 210 23.68 -2.84 0.42
N LEU A 211 23.59 -1.50 0.45
CA LEU A 211 22.40 -0.79 0.93
C LEU A 211 21.65 -0.09 -0.19
N THR A 212 20.37 -0.27 -0.25
CA THR A 212 19.46 0.59 -1.01
C THR A 212 18.49 1.24 -0.06
N GLN A 213 18.47 2.57 0.02
CA GLN A 213 17.70 3.28 1.02
C GLN A 213 16.92 4.45 0.45
N GLN A 214 15.62 4.47 0.73
CA GLN A 214 14.78 5.64 0.54
C GLN A 214 14.98 6.63 1.69
N LEU A 215 15.29 7.89 1.35
CA LEU A 215 15.42 9.00 2.31
C LEU A 215 14.19 9.93 2.23
N SER A 216 13.88 10.58 3.32
CA SER A 216 12.91 11.68 3.32
C SER A 216 13.48 12.91 2.62
N SER A 217 12.63 13.67 1.91
CA SER A 217 13.02 14.80 1.05
C SER A 217 13.77 15.94 1.75
N GLY A 218 13.73 16.01 3.08
CA GLY A 218 14.49 16.99 3.85
C GLY A 218 15.96 16.63 4.11
N TYR A 219 16.43 15.47 3.64
CA TYR A 219 17.79 15.00 3.89
C TYR A 219 18.71 15.20 2.69
N ASN A 220 19.98 15.51 2.96
CA ASN A 220 21.01 15.64 1.93
C ASN A 220 21.59 14.28 1.56
N ILE A 221 21.23 13.77 0.39
CA ILE A 221 21.71 12.47 -0.13
C ILE A 221 23.25 12.41 -0.16
N ASN A 222 23.92 13.49 -0.57
CA ASN A 222 25.39 13.49 -0.70
C ASN A 222 26.10 13.30 0.64
N ASN A 223 25.54 13.84 1.73
CA ASN A 223 26.10 13.64 3.06
C ASN A 223 25.95 12.17 3.50
N TYR A 224 24.78 11.58 3.27
CA TYR A 224 24.56 10.16 3.56
C TYR A 224 25.47 9.26 2.75
N LYS A 225 25.60 9.56 1.44
CA LYS A 225 26.47 8.83 0.53
C LYS A 225 27.93 8.84 0.99
N LYS A 226 28.48 10.02 1.34
CA LYS A 226 29.83 10.16 1.88
C LYS A 226 30.05 9.34 3.16
N ASP A 227 29.08 9.37 4.09
CA ASP A 227 29.17 8.63 5.34
C ASP A 227 29.20 7.11 5.10
N TYR A 228 28.37 6.61 4.18
CA TYR A 228 28.35 5.19 3.82
C TYR A 228 29.62 4.77 3.07
N GLU A 229 30.10 5.57 2.12
CA GLU A 229 31.33 5.29 1.35
C GLU A 229 32.57 5.25 2.24
N LYS A 230 32.69 6.15 3.24
CA LYS A 230 33.76 6.13 4.26
C LYS A 230 33.81 4.82 5.04
N ASN A 231 32.67 4.13 5.16
CA ASN A 231 32.54 2.85 5.86
C ASN A 231 32.50 1.65 4.89
N ASN A 232 32.95 1.83 3.65
CA ASN A 232 32.99 0.82 2.58
C ASN A 232 31.62 0.19 2.26
N ILE A 233 30.53 0.93 2.47
CA ILE A 233 29.16 0.48 2.16
C ILE A 233 28.83 0.93 0.74
N LYS A 234 28.68 -0.03 -0.17
CA LYS A 234 28.09 0.24 -1.49
C LYS A 234 26.64 0.62 -1.29
N ASN A 235 26.23 1.79 -1.79
CA ASN A 235 24.90 2.32 -1.50
C ASN A 235 24.20 2.88 -2.74
N ASN A 236 22.86 2.78 -2.75
CA ASN A 236 21.96 3.45 -3.68
C ASN A 236 20.89 4.21 -2.85
N LEU A 237 20.93 5.54 -2.92
CA LEU A 237 20.06 6.41 -2.13
C LEU A 237 19.10 7.16 -3.05
N PHE A 238 17.82 7.21 -2.68
CA PHE A 238 16.77 7.87 -3.46
C PHE A 238 15.71 8.50 -2.55
N PHE A 239 14.92 9.46 -3.06
CA PHE A 239 13.78 10.03 -2.33
C PHE A 239 12.49 9.27 -2.62
N PHE A 240 12.02 9.36 -3.83
CA PHE A 240 10.86 8.60 -4.32
C PHE A 240 11.13 8.19 -5.77
N GLU A 241 10.88 6.95 -6.07
CA GLU A 241 10.97 6.42 -7.42
C GLU A 241 9.74 5.55 -7.70
N GLU A 242 9.00 5.91 -8.74
CA GLU A 242 7.89 5.12 -9.23
C GLU A 242 8.39 3.76 -9.74
N ASN A 243 7.63 2.71 -9.41
CA ASN A 243 7.95 1.36 -9.88
C ASN A 243 9.35 0.87 -9.46
N PHE A 244 9.89 1.39 -8.33
CA PHE A 244 11.23 1.05 -7.87
C PHE A 244 11.43 -0.48 -7.77
N LEU A 245 10.51 -1.20 -7.12
CA LEU A 245 10.60 -2.66 -6.96
C LEU A 245 10.40 -3.43 -8.28
N CYS A 246 9.70 -2.85 -9.24
CA CYS A 246 9.62 -3.45 -10.59
C CYS A 246 10.99 -3.48 -11.29
N LYS A 247 11.81 -2.47 -11.04
CA LYS A 247 13.15 -2.35 -11.64
C LYS A 247 14.21 -3.07 -10.81
N ASN A 248 14.05 -3.04 -9.48
CA ASN A 248 15.03 -3.50 -8.50
C ASN A 248 14.38 -4.49 -7.53
N SER A 249 14.55 -5.78 -7.75
CA SER A 249 13.90 -6.84 -6.95
C SER A 249 14.87 -7.81 -6.26
N ASN A 250 16.18 -7.59 -6.40
CA ASN A 250 17.19 -8.51 -5.86
C ASN A 250 17.72 -8.01 -4.51
N PHE A 251 16.94 -8.27 -3.45
CA PHE A 251 17.30 -7.97 -2.06
C PHE A 251 17.17 -9.21 -1.19
N ASP A 252 18.03 -9.33 -0.19
CA ASP A 252 17.99 -10.43 0.77
C ASP A 252 17.03 -10.14 1.92
N ILE A 253 16.97 -8.88 2.36
CA ILE A 253 16.08 -8.46 3.44
C ILE A 253 15.65 -7.01 3.24
N ALA A 254 14.42 -6.68 3.67
CA ALA A 254 13.94 -5.32 3.67
C ALA A 254 13.61 -4.82 5.09
N ILE A 255 13.82 -3.53 5.34
CA ILE A 255 13.31 -2.79 6.49
C ILE A 255 12.25 -1.83 5.96
N THR A 256 11.00 -1.96 6.42
CA THR A 256 9.90 -1.26 5.76
C THR A 256 8.84 -0.78 6.73
N ARG A 257 8.12 0.31 6.37
CA ARG A 257 6.83 0.63 6.96
C ARG A 257 5.80 -0.42 6.55
N SER A 258 4.77 -0.61 7.38
CA SER A 258 3.79 -1.67 7.19
C SER A 258 2.54 -1.20 6.41
N GLY A 259 2.75 -0.42 5.35
CA GLY A 259 1.70 -0.12 4.38
C GLY A 259 1.27 -1.39 3.62
N ALA A 260 -0.03 -1.58 3.42
CA ALA A 260 -0.55 -2.82 2.82
C ALA A 260 0.06 -3.13 1.44
N SER A 261 0.24 -2.12 0.58
CA SER A 261 0.86 -2.30 -0.74
C SER A 261 2.33 -2.69 -0.63
N SER A 262 3.12 -2.00 0.22
CA SER A 262 4.55 -2.30 0.38
C SER A 262 4.80 -3.71 0.89
N LEU A 263 4.01 -4.17 1.89
CA LEU A 263 4.12 -5.54 2.39
C LEU A 263 3.72 -6.57 1.33
N ALA A 264 2.68 -6.27 0.55
CA ALA A 264 2.23 -7.13 -0.54
C ALA A 264 3.28 -7.25 -1.67
N GLU A 265 3.94 -6.15 -2.02
CA GLU A 265 5.02 -6.11 -3.01
C GLU A 265 6.23 -6.94 -2.55
N LEU A 266 6.69 -6.75 -1.31
CA LEU A 266 7.79 -7.53 -0.74
C LEU A 266 7.45 -9.02 -0.64
N CYS A 267 6.21 -9.35 -0.25
CA CYS A 267 5.71 -10.72 -0.23
C CYS A 267 5.76 -11.35 -1.63
N HIS A 268 5.28 -10.65 -2.64
CA HIS A 268 5.28 -11.14 -4.03
C HIS A 268 6.70 -11.39 -4.57
N LEU A 269 7.66 -10.56 -4.16
CA LEU A 269 9.07 -10.69 -4.53
C LEU A 269 9.84 -11.72 -3.66
N ASN A 270 9.19 -12.35 -2.69
CA ASN A 270 9.82 -13.28 -1.75
C ASN A 270 10.99 -12.68 -0.97
N ILE A 271 10.89 -11.39 -0.62
CA ILE A 271 11.88 -10.66 0.17
C ILE A 271 11.42 -10.67 1.63
N PRO A 272 12.09 -11.40 2.54
CA PRO A 272 11.80 -11.32 3.98
C PRO A 272 12.01 -9.90 4.51
N PHE A 273 11.20 -9.47 5.48
CA PHE A 273 11.26 -8.08 5.91
C PHE A 273 11.06 -7.89 7.41
N ILE A 274 11.72 -6.85 7.93
CA ILE A 274 11.45 -6.28 9.25
C ILE A 274 10.39 -5.20 9.06
N ALA A 275 9.18 -5.45 9.54
CA ALA A 275 8.08 -4.54 9.51
C ALA A 275 8.19 -3.55 10.68
N VAL A 276 8.24 -2.26 10.39
CA VAL A 276 8.28 -1.18 11.39
C VAL A 276 7.01 -0.34 11.26
N PRO A 277 5.91 -0.71 11.94
CA PRO A 277 4.64 -0.01 11.83
C PRO A 277 4.76 1.46 12.21
N PHE A 278 4.10 2.36 11.46
CA PHE A 278 4.03 3.77 11.80
C PHE A 278 3.07 3.95 13.00
N PRO A 279 3.54 4.51 14.14
CA PRO A 279 2.76 4.53 15.39
C PRO A 279 1.53 5.43 15.33
N SER A 280 1.57 6.49 14.49
CA SER A 280 0.44 7.41 14.31
C SER A 280 -0.48 7.01 13.13
N ALA A 281 -0.38 5.76 12.65
CA ALA A 281 -1.28 5.26 11.62
C ALA A 281 -2.72 5.16 12.14
N THR A 282 -3.66 5.74 11.39
CA THR A 282 -5.09 5.75 11.77
C THR A 282 -5.56 4.33 12.11
N ASP A 283 -6.23 4.20 13.26
CA ASP A 283 -6.75 2.92 13.76
C ASP A 283 -5.68 1.79 13.82
N ASN A 284 -4.40 2.16 13.96
CA ASN A 284 -3.25 1.24 14.01
C ASN A 284 -3.16 0.29 12.80
N HIS A 285 -3.71 0.67 11.64
CA HIS A 285 -3.78 -0.23 10.48
C HIS A 285 -2.42 -0.81 10.08
N GLN A 286 -1.31 -0.06 10.22
CA GLN A 286 0.01 -0.58 9.90
C GLN A 286 0.45 -1.70 10.87
N LEU A 287 0.13 -1.61 12.15
CA LEU A 287 0.42 -2.68 13.10
C LEU A 287 -0.38 -3.95 12.77
N PHE A 288 -1.67 -3.81 12.42
CA PHE A 288 -2.47 -4.98 12.02
C PHE A 288 -2.00 -5.59 10.70
N ASN A 289 -1.57 -4.80 9.74
CA ASN A 289 -0.94 -5.30 8.52
C ASN A 289 0.33 -6.11 8.83
N ALA A 290 1.21 -5.59 9.70
CA ALA A 290 2.43 -6.29 10.10
C ALA A 290 2.11 -7.60 10.84
N LYS A 291 1.15 -7.58 11.79
CA LYS A 291 0.73 -8.76 12.54
C LYS A 291 0.24 -9.87 11.62
N ARG A 292 -0.57 -9.56 10.61
CA ARG A 292 -1.03 -10.55 9.64
C ARG A 292 0.14 -11.32 8.99
N TYR A 293 1.19 -10.63 8.53
CA TYR A 293 2.36 -11.30 7.95
C TYR A 293 3.22 -12.01 9.00
N ALA A 294 3.26 -11.52 10.23
CA ALA A 294 3.96 -12.19 11.32
C ALA A 294 3.27 -13.49 11.75
N ASP A 295 1.93 -13.49 11.85
CA ASP A 295 1.12 -14.67 12.14
C ASP A 295 1.28 -15.76 11.07
N LEU A 296 1.49 -15.34 9.81
CA LEU A 296 1.84 -16.22 8.70
C LEU A 296 3.34 -16.61 8.68
N LYS A 297 4.11 -16.20 9.68
CA LYS A 297 5.56 -16.41 9.80
C LYS A 297 6.34 -15.90 8.58
N CYS A 298 5.96 -14.73 8.04
CA CYS A 298 6.55 -14.13 6.84
C CYS A 298 7.49 -12.96 7.13
N CYS A 299 7.44 -12.39 8.34
CA CYS A 299 8.24 -11.20 8.69
C CYS A 299 8.61 -11.18 10.17
N TRP A 300 9.42 -10.19 10.53
CA TRP A 300 9.67 -9.75 11.91
C TRP A 300 9.02 -8.41 12.13
N ILE A 301 8.55 -8.13 13.36
CA ILE A 301 8.00 -6.83 13.73
C ILE A 301 8.96 -6.14 14.70
N LEU A 302 9.22 -4.87 14.44
CA LEU A 302 9.91 -3.96 15.36
C LEU A 302 9.05 -2.70 15.51
N GLU A 303 8.46 -2.50 16.69
CA GLU A 303 7.59 -1.34 16.91
C GLU A 303 8.41 -0.08 17.20
N GLU A 304 8.20 0.98 16.41
CA GLU A 304 8.91 2.25 16.55
C GLU A 304 8.80 2.84 17.97
N LYS A 305 7.65 2.69 18.64
CA LYS A 305 7.45 3.22 20.01
C LYS A 305 8.37 2.59 21.06
N ASN A 306 8.88 1.38 20.78
CA ASN A 306 9.78 0.63 21.65
C ASN A 306 11.22 0.64 21.13
N PHE A 307 11.50 1.47 20.11
CA PHE A 307 12.80 1.48 19.46
C PHE A 307 13.88 2.12 20.31
N ASN A 308 14.96 1.40 20.51
CA ASN A 308 16.20 1.91 21.11
C ASN A 308 17.32 1.89 20.07
N SER A 309 18.32 2.74 20.25
CA SER A 309 19.52 2.71 19.40
C SER A 309 20.17 1.31 19.44
N GLY A 310 20.42 0.74 18.29
CA GLY A 310 20.98 -0.60 18.13
C GLY A 310 19.95 -1.73 17.92
N ASP A 311 18.66 -1.47 17.94
CA ASP A 311 17.65 -2.53 17.83
C ASP A 311 17.58 -3.12 16.40
N ILE A 312 17.74 -2.31 15.36
CA ILE A 312 17.83 -2.82 13.98
C ILE A 312 19.11 -3.63 13.79
N TYR A 313 20.24 -3.12 14.29
CA TYR A 313 21.50 -3.84 14.26
C TYR A 313 21.38 -5.22 14.93
N LYS A 314 20.85 -5.28 16.17
CA LYS A 314 20.65 -6.52 16.91
C LYS A 314 19.72 -7.48 16.15
N LYS A 315 18.59 -6.96 15.63
CA LYS A 315 17.62 -7.79 14.89
C LYS A 315 18.22 -8.37 13.62
N ILE A 316 19.00 -7.62 12.85
CA ILE A 316 19.64 -8.16 11.65
C ILE A 316 20.70 -9.20 12.02
N ILE A 317 21.52 -8.98 13.04
CA ILE A 317 22.49 -9.99 13.51
C ILE A 317 21.78 -11.27 14.00
N GLU A 318 20.68 -11.15 14.73
CA GLU A 318 19.83 -12.28 15.15
C GLU A 318 19.34 -13.07 13.93
N ILE A 319 18.79 -12.41 12.94
CA ILE A 319 18.31 -13.00 11.68
C ILE A 319 19.44 -13.73 10.95
N MET A 320 20.61 -13.13 10.87
CA MET A 320 21.77 -13.73 10.19
C MET A 320 22.28 -14.98 10.91
N ASN A 321 22.18 -15.01 12.23
CA ASN A 321 22.56 -16.17 13.04
C ASN A 321 21.51 -17.28 13.03
N ASN A 322 20.23 -16.96 12.76
CA ASN A 322 19.12 -17.91 12.69
C ASN A 322 18.69 -18.18 11.23
N LYS A 323 19.57 -18.85 10.48
CA LYS A 323 19.31 -19.18 9.06
C LYS A 323 18.02 -19.99 8.85
N ASN A 324 17.67 -20.86 9.79
CA ASN A 324 16.46 -21.69 9.67
C ASN A 324 15.19 -20.84 9.69
N GLU A 325 15.10 -19.88 10.61
CA GLU A 325 13.95 -18.95 10.66
C GLU A 325 13.88 -18.06 9.41
N TYR A 326 15.02 -17.58 8.93
CA TYR A 326 15.08 -16.80 7.68
C TYR A 326 14.54 -17.60 6.48
N ILE A 327 14.98 -18.86 6.33
CA ILE A 327 14.52 -19.76 5.26
C ILE A 327 13.04 -20.07 5.39
N GLU A 328 12.55 -20.33 6.62
CA GLU A 328 11.12 -20.55 6.89
C GLU A 328 10.27 -19.37 6.39
N LYS A 329 10.65 -18.12 6.78
CA LYS A 329 9.94 -16.92 6.34
C LYS A 329 9.95 -16.75 4.83
N LYS A 330 11.09 -16.97 4.19
CA LYS A 330 11.22 -16.89 2.73
C LYS A 330 10.32 -17.93 2.02
N ASN A 331 10.27 -19.14 2.52
CA ASN A 331 9.41 -20.20 2.00
C ASN A 331 7.91 -19.88 2.18
N ASN A 332 7.54 -19.29 3.32
CA ASN A 332 6.16 -18.87 3.56
C ASN A 332 5.74 -17.73 2.63
N LEU A 333 6.60 -16.74 2.40
CA LEU A 333 6.36 -15.69 1.40
C LEU A 333 6.16 -16.28 0.00
N LYS A 334 7.01 -17.24 -0.39
CA LYS A 334 6.91 -17.93 -1.67
C LYS A 334 5.55 -18.63 -1.82
N LYS A 335 5.10 -19.39 -0.81
CA LYS A 335 3.79 -20.05 -0.81
C LYS A 335 2.63 -19.07 -0.99
N LEU A 336 2.71 -17.87 -0.38
CA LEU A 336 1.68 -16.84 -0.53
C LEU A 336 1.65 -16.22 -1.94
N SER A 337 2.78 -16.22 -2.64
CA SER A 337 2.94 -15.56 -3.95
C SER A 337 2.83 -16.51 -5.15
N GLU A 338 2.96 -17.82 -4.96
CA GLU A 338 3.08 -18.82 -6.06
C GLU A 338 1.93 -18.79 -7.07
N ASN A 339 0.71 -18.52 -6.61
CA ASN A 339 -0.50 -18.58 -7.45
C ASN A 339 -1.00 -17.19 -7.87
N ILE A 340 -0.21 -16.14 -7.66
CA ILE A 340 -0.60 -14.77 -8.01
C ILE A 340 -0.15 -14.49 -9.44
N SER A 341 -1.10 -14.44 -10.38
CA SER A 341 -0.85 -13.99 -11.75
C SER A 341 -1.77 -12.83 -12.11
N TRP A 342 -1.29 -11.96 -13.01
CA TRP A 342 -2.07 -10.85 -13.54
C TRP A 342 -3.38 -11.32 -14.16
N GLU A 343 -3.31 -12.37 -14.99
CA GLU A 343 -4.44 -12.89 -15.76
C GLU A 343 -5.53 -13.45 -14.84
N ASN A 344 -5.15 -14.25 -13.83
CA ASN A 344 -6.09 -14.86 -12.90
C ASN A 344 -6.78 -13.80 -12.06
N LEU A 345 -6.03 -12.81 -11.56
CA LEU A 345 -6.57 -11.71 -10.78
C LEU A 345 -7.48 -10.82 -11.64
N ASN A 346 -7.06 -10.52 -12.88
CA ASN A 346 -7.85 -9.75 -13.84
C ASN A 346 -9.20 -10.42 -14.11
N LYS A 347 -9.20 -11.70 -14.46
CA LYS A 347 -10.43 -12.48 -14.68
C LYS A 347 -11.33 -12.45 -13.45
N LYS A 348 -10.77 -12.62 -12.26
CA LYS A 348 -11.53 -12.64 -11.01
C LYS A 348 -12.17 -11.28 -10.70
N ILE A 349 -11.43 -10.18 -10.83
CA ILE A 349 -11.98 -8.82 -10.60
C ILE A 349 -13.10 -8.54 -11.60
N ILE A 350 -12.86 -8.78 -12.88
CA ILE A 350 -13.82 -8.50 -13.95
C ILE A 350 -15.09 -9.34 -13.79
N SER A 351 -14.99 -10.64 -13.45
CA SER A 351 -16.18 -11.49 -13.25
C SER A 351 -17.13 -10.92 -12.18
N TYR A 352 -16.60 -10.51 -11.03
CA TYR A 352 -17.44 -9.89 -9.97
C TYR A 352 -18.07 -8.56 -10.38
N LEU A 353 -17.42 -7.75 -11.19
CA LEU A 353 -17.99 -6.49 -11.68
C LEU A 353 -19.07 -6.76 -12.74
N ASP A 354 -18.92 -7.84 -13.50
CA ASP A 354 -19.86 -8.19 -14.59
C ASP A 354 -21.04 -9.05 -14.13
N GLU A 355 -20.90 -9.79 -13.04
CA GLU A 355 -22.02 -10.51 -12.41
C GLU A 355 -23.20 -9.57 -12.17
N ASN A 356 -24.42 -10.02 -12.51
CA ASN A 356 -25.67 -9.23 -12.53
C ASN A 356 -26.11 -8.70 -11.18
#